data_a2a4b8732dad8dddc8b36cc126a5c4f5
#
_entry.id   a2a4b8732dad8dddc8b36cc126a5c4f5
#
_cell.length_a   1.000
_cell.length_b   1.000
_cell.length_c   1.000
_cell.angle_alpha   90.00
_cell.angle_beta   90.00
_cell.angle_gamma   90.00
#
_symmetry.space_group_name_H-M   'P 1'
#
loop_
_entity.id
_entity.type
_entity.pdbx_description
1 polymer ?
#
loop_
_entity_poly.entity_id
_entity_poly.type
_entity_poly.pdbx_seq_one_letter_code
_entity_poly.pdbx_strand_id
1 'polypeptide(L)'
;MKDDKKEVTPIIVNGELNIRKKSKNNSHQKDRLPKKSFGFSDIILSLIGLILVIYGIYTLINKEENNVESENVQSNIVEDTKKEEFKIEEIEKYLIFSAEELSNVYSATDINGMINGLPVNNLSNNAKLSLAFKITTPHVVGGETYFLEDELDTSIKTLFGNNITYQKDGFTLGNNIYTYNQETKRYYLIDNTKIINLNYKKFDYTEKEELDNKLIVREYVAYTDLNSTKSWTLNNTLLSVIIDDNNIKEKYKELKCFEYEFIKGDNNYQLDKITIK
;
A
#
# COMPACT_ATOMS: atom_id res chain seq x y z
N MET A 1 -6.88 -31.29 -44.19
CA MET A 1 -6.10 -31.30 -42.92
C MET A 1 -6.44 -29.98 -42.22
N LYS A 2 -7.27 -30.04 -41.19
CA LYS A 2 -7.68 -28.87 -40.39
C LYS A 2 -6.83 -28.93 -39.10
N ASP A 3 -6.03 -27.92 -38.89
CA ASP A 3 -5.29 -27.74 -37.62
C ASP A 3 -6.19 -27.15 -36.56
N ASP A 4 -6.54 -27.97 -35.59
CA ASP A 4 -7.26 -27.54 -34.38
C ASP A 4 -6.28 -26.81 -33.44
N LYS A 5 -6.35 -25.50 -33.41
CA LYS A 5 -5.74 -24.67 -32.36
C LYS A 5 -6.60 -24.78 -31.10
N LYS A 6 -6.10 -25.51 -30.11
CA LYS A 6 -6.65 -25.49 -28.76
C LYS A 6 -6.30 -24.17 -28.09
N GLU A 7 -7.30 -23.36 -27.84
CA GLU A 7 -7.24 -22.23 -26.92
C GLU A 7 -7.05 -22.72 -25.48
N VAL A 8 -5.96 -22.31 -24.85
CA VAL A 8 -5.71 -22.59 -23.44
C VAL A 8 -6.12 -21.35 -22.65
N THR A 9 -7.27 -21.44 -21.98
CA THR A 9 -7.73 -20.44 -20.99
C THR A 9 -6.97 -20.67 -19.69
N PRO A 10 -6.29 -19.68 -19.10
CA PRO A 10 -5.69 -19.82 -17.77
C PRO A 10 -6.79 -19.67 -16.71
N ILE A 11 -7.13 -20.77 -16.06
CA ILE A 11 -7.94 -20.77 -14.84
C ILE A 11 -6.96 -20.59 -13.68
N ILE A 12 -7.11 -19.53 -12.89
CA ILE A 12 -6.41 -19.37 -11.63
C ILE A 12 -7.11 -20.26 -10.60
N VAL A 13 -6.51 -21.39 -10.30
CA VAL A 13 -6.87 -22.27 -9.18
C VAL A 13 -5.65 -22.44 -8.28
N ASN A 14 -5.88 -22.28 -6.98
CA ASN A 14 -4.90 -22.50 -5.92
C ASN A 14 -4.11 -23.78 -6.08
N GLY A 15 -2.78 -23.72 -5.88
CA GLY A 15 -2.00 -24.86 -5.47
C GLY A 15 -0.95 -25.33 -6.47
N GLU A 16 0.20 -25.47 -5.96
CA GLU A 16 1.33 -26.36 -6.22
C GLU A 16 1.61 -26.82 -7.66
N LEU A 17 2.60 -26.20 -8.25
CA LEU A 17 3.26 -26.70 -9.47
C LEU A 17 4.42 -27.61 -9.10
N ASN A 18 4.21 -28.94 -9.20
CA ASN A 18 5.25 -29.94 -9.09
C ASN A 18 6.09 -29.96 -10.38
N ILE A 19 7.28 -29.38 -10.34
CA ILE A 19 8.27 -29.49 -11.42
C ILE A 19 9.28 -30.59 -11.06
N ARG A 20 9.22 -31.73 -11.77
CA ARG A 20 10.26 -32.76 -11.72
C ARG A 20 11.56 -32.23 -12.31
N LYS A 21 12.57 -32.08 -11.47
CA LYS A 21 13.95 -31.77 -11.88
C LYS A 21 14.58 -32.97 -12.53
N LYS A 22 14.98 -32.84 -13.80
CA LYS A 22 15.97 -33.74 -14.43
C LYS A 22 17.37 -33.23 -14.09
N SER A 23 18.09 -34.02 -13.32
CA SER A 23 19.52 -33.86 -13.07
C SER A 23 20.34 -33.98 -14.36
N LYS A 24 21.19 -32.99 -14.62
CA LYS A 24 22.40 -33.20 -15.45
C LYS A 24 23.58 -32.55 -14.73
N ASN A 25 24.47 -33.40 -14.27
CA ASN A 25 25.83 -33.08 -13.86
C ASN A 25 26.58 -32.40 -15.01
N ASN A 26 27.17 -31.24 -14.74
CA ASN A 26 28.42 -30.84 -15.39
C ASN A 26 29.23 -29.99 -14.42
N SER A 27 30.37 -30.56 -14.06
CA SER A 27 31.49 -29.88 -13.43
C SER A 27 32.03 -28.79 -14.36
N HIS A 28 32.29 -27.58 -13.85
CA HIS A 28 33.51 -26.84 -14.15
C HIS A 28 33.65 -25.52 -13.40
N GLN A 29 34.84 -25.40 -12.86
CA GLN A 29 35.62 -24.17 -12.59
C GLN A 29 35.07 -23.10 -11.66
N LYS A 30 35.67 -23.11 -10.48
CA LYS A 30 35.68 -21.99 -9.52
C LYS A 30 36.56 -20.85 -10.04
N ASP A 31 35.98 -19.82 -10.58
CA ASP A 31 36.64 -18.51 -10.66
C ASP A 31 36.53 -17.82 -9.31
N ARG A 32 37.66 -17.73 -8.63
CA ARG A 32 37.81 -16.98 -7.37
C ARG A 32 37.85 -15.49 -7.68
N LEU A 33 36.74 -14.77 -7.39
CA LEU A 33 36.78 -13.32 -7.31
C LEU A 33 37.76 -12.89 -6.22
N PRO A 34 38.54 -11.83 -6.42
CA PRO A 34 39.48 -11.34 -5.42
C PRO A 34 38.71 -10.81 -4.22
N LYS A 35 38.99 -11.38 -3.04
CA LYS A 35 38.53 -10.82 -1.76
C LYS A 35 39.17 -9.44 -1.59
N LYS A 36 38.37 -8.37 -1.76
CA LYS A 36 38.76 -7.05 -1.21
C LYS A 36 38.83 -7.19 0.30
N SER A 37 40.00 -7.16 0.85
CA SER A 37 40.19 -7.00 2.30
C SER A 37 39.80 -5.57 2.64
N PHE A 38 38.71 -5.41 3.39
CA PHE A 38 38.39 -4.14 4.02
C PHE A 38 39.54 -3.81 4.97
N GLY A 39 40.23 -2.70 4.73
CA GLY A 39 41.28 -2.23 5.61
C GLY A 39 40.69 -1.71 6.94
N PHE A 40 41.46 -1.83 8.01
CA PHE A 40 41.06 -1.34 9.34
C PHE A 40 40.67 0.16 9.31
N SER A 41 41.25 0.94 8.40
CA SER A 41 40.92 2.33 8.13
C SER A 41 39.51 2.55 7.59
N ASP A 42 38.98 1.63 6.77
CA ASP A 42 37.63 1.75 6.19
C ASP A 42 36.53 1.55 7.25
N ILE A 43 36.82 0.69 8.25
CA ILE A 43 35.95 0.46 9.38
C ILE A 43 35.89 1.70 10.29
N ILE A 44 37.04 2.32 10.54
CA ILE A 44 37.12 3.55 11.37
C ILE A 44 36.39 4.71 10.69
N LEU A 45 36.59 4.91 9.39
CA LEU A 45 35.89 5.96 8.62
C LEU A 45 34.36 5.76 8.62
N SER A 46 33.91 4.53 8.50
CA SER A 46 32.48 4.19 8.58
C SER A 46 31.89 4.49 9.96
N LEU A 47 32.65 4.19 11.02
CA LEU A 47 32.22 4.44 12.41
C LEU A 47 32.16 5.94 12.73
N ILE A 48 33.12 6.74 12.23
CA ILE A 48 33.12 8.22 12.38
C ILE A 48 31.92 8.81 11.62
N GLY A 49 31.61 8.33 10.41
CA GLY A 49 30.43 8.75 9.65
C GLY A 49 29.12 8.50 10.40
N LEU A 50 28.99 7.34 11.03
CA LEU A 50 27.82 6.98 11.83
C LEU A 50 27.65 7.88 13.06
N ILE A 51 28.75 8.18 13.77
CA ILE A 51 28.75 9.08 14.94
C ILE A 51 28.32 10.49 14.56
N LEU A 52 28.78 11.02 13.42
CA LEU A 52 28.39 12.35 12.94
C LEU A 52 26.91 12.43 12.57
N VAL A 53 26.33 11.37 12.00
CA VAL A 53 24.90 11.30 11.72
C VAL A 53 24.08 11.29 13.02
N ILE A 54 24.46 10.48 13.99
CA ILE A 54 23.80 10.42 15.30
C ILE A 54 23.89 11.76 16.02
N TYR A 55 25.05 12.42 15.98
CA TYR A 55 25.23 13.74 16.60
C TYR A 55 24.40 14.82 15.89
N GLY A 56 24.29 14.76 14.56
CA GLY A 56 23.43 15.67 13.79
C GLY A 56 21.94 15.52 14.14
N ILE A 57 21.45 14.29 14.31
CA ILE A 57 20.08 14.02 14.76
C ILE A 57 19.88 14.52 16.20
N TYR A 58 20.83 14.25 17.10
CA TYR A 58 20.77 14.70 18.50
C TYR A 58 20.73 16.23 18.63
N THR A 59 21.50 16.96 17.81
CA THR A 59 21.48 18.44 17.81
C THR A 59 20.18 19.02 17.23
N LEU A 60 19.53 18.34 16.28
CA LEU A 60 18.24 18.74 15.77
C LEU A 60 17.13 18.57 16.80
N ILE A 61 17.12 17.45 17.53
CA ILE A 61 16.15 17.17 18.58
C ILE A 61 16.29 18.16 19.76
N ASN A 62 17.52 18.43 20.22
CA ASN A 62 17.77 19.34 21.35
C ASN A 62 17.65 20.84 21.02
N LYS A 63 17.52 21.21 19.74
CA LYS A 63 17.33 22.61 19.36
C LYS A 63 15.90 23.10 19.54
N GLU A 64 14.93 22.19 19.67
CA GLU A 64 13.52 22.52 19.93
C GLU A 64 13.18 22.70 21.42
N GLU A 65 14.04 22.24 22.37
CA GLU A 65 13.74 22.29 23.81
C GLU A 65 14.19 23.57 24.55
N ASN A 66 14.89 24.52 23.91
CA ASN A 66 15.46 25.68 24.60
C ASN A 66 14.78 27.03 24.35
N ASN A 67 13.46 27.06 24.12
CA ASN A 67 12.70 28.30 24.12
C ASN A 67 11.34 28.13 24.84
N VAL A 68 11.38 27.95 26.15
CA VAL A 68 10.20 28.21 26.99
C VAL A 68 10.65 28.98 28.24
N GLU A 69 10.53 30.30 28.19
CA GLU A 69 10.46 31.14 29.37
C GLU A 69 9.14 30.90 30.10
N SER A 70 9.25 30.70 31.40
CA SER A 70 8.16 30.42 32.32
C SER A 70 7.26 31.63 32.50
N GLU A 71 6.00 31.55 32.07
CA GLU A 71 4.89 32.33 32.66
C GLU A 71 3.83 31.35 33.19
N ASN A 72 3.65 31.45 34.50
CA ASN A 72 2.62 30.78 35.30
C ASN A 72 1.24 31.32 34.95
N VAL A 73 0.46 30.61 34.13
CA VAL A 73 -1.00 30.85 34.05
C VAL A 73 -1.71 29.51 34.10
N GLN A 74 -2.38 29.29 35.22
CA GLN A 74 -3.34 28.24 35.44
C GLN A 74 -4.52 28.45 34.48
N SER A 75 -4.55 27.75 33.35
CA SER A 75 -5.69 27.69 32.46
C SER A 75 -6.00 26.26 32.09
N ASN A 76 -7.26 25.90 32.27
CA ASN A 76 -7.86 24.63 31.88
C ASN A 76 -7.37 24.18 30.51
N ILE A 77 -6.59 23.10 30.48
CA ILE A 77 -6.22 22.42 29.24
C ILE A 77 -7.47 21.69 28.78
N VAL A 78 -8.26 22.36 27.96
CA VAL A 78 -9.08 21.66 26.97
C VAL A 78 -8.06 21.20 25.93
N GLU A 79 -7.74 19.93 25.94
CA GLU A 79 -7.05 19.27 24.84
C GLU A 79 -7.92 19.45 23.59
N ASP A 80 -7.67 20.53 22.89
CA ASP A 80 -8.13 20.70 21.52
C ASP A 80 -7.27 19.77 20.66
N THR A 81 -7.64 18.48 20.64
CA THR A 81 -7.14 17.53 19.66
C THR A 81 -7.57 18.08 18.31
N LYS A 82 -6.72 18.91 17.68
CA LYS A 82 -6.82 19.25 16.27
C LYS A 82 -6.89 17.92 15.52
N LYS A 83 -8.12 17.48 15.22
CA LYS A 83 -8.34 16.45 14.20
C LYS A 83 -7.67 16.98 12.94
N GLU A 84 -6.59 16.32 12.51
CA GLU A 84 -6.00 16.62 11.21
C GLU A 84 -7.09 16.42 10.17
N GLU A 85 -7.47 17.53 9.55
CA GLU A 85 -8.45 17.52 8.46
C GLU A 85 -7.85 16.76 7.29
N PHE A 86 -8.56 15.75 6.82
CA PHE A 86 -8.14 14.92 5.68
C PHE A 86 -8.08 15.81 4.43
N LYS A 87 -6.88 16.19 4.03
CA LYS A 87 -6.68 17.11 2.90
C LYS A 87 -6.94 16.40 1.58
N ILE A 88 -7.78 16.99 0.74
CA ILE A 88 -8.11 16.47 -0.60
C ILE A 88 -6.86 16.12 -1.41
N GLU A 89 -5.80 16.94 -1.29
CA GLU A 89 -4.53 16.71 -2.00
C GLU A 89 -3.79 15.45 -1.56
N GLU A 90 -4.12 14.90 -0.38
CA GLU A 90 -3.46 13.71 0.17
C GLU A 90 -4.26 12.42 0.00
N ILE A 91 -5.54 12.51 -0.37
CA ILE A 91 -6.43 11.34 -0.52
C ILE A 91 -5.83 10.27 -1.47
N GLU A 92 -5.19 10.69 -2.53
CA GLU A 92 -4.55 9.77 -3.50
C GLU A 92 -3.55 8.83 -2.86
N LYS A 93 -2.71 9.35 -1.94
CA LYS A 93 -1.64 8.59 -1.29
C LYS A 93 -2.17 7.39 -0.50
N TYR A 94 -3.43 7.46 -0.08
CA TYR A 94 -4.07 6.44 0.75
C TYR A 94 -4.87 5.42 -0.04
N LEU A 95 -5.31 5.77 -1.24
CA LEU A 95 -6.12 4.90 -2.08
C LEU A 95 -5.30 4.09 -3.08
N ILE A 96 -4.15 4.63 -3.51
CA ILE A 96 -3.31 3.99 -4.51
C ILE A 96 -2.43 2.94 -3.84
N PHE A 97 -2.56 1.71 -4.29
CA PHE A 97 -1.76 0.58 -3.84
C PHE A 97 -0.76 0.18 -4.92
N SER A 98 0.43 -0.27 -4.51
CA SER A 98 1.34 -0.97 -5.43
C SER A 98 0.69 -2.25 -5.97
N ALA A 99 1.26 -2.84 -7.01
CA ALA A 99 0.71 -4.08 -7.57
C ALA A 99 0.69 -5.22 -6.54
N GLU A 100 1.73 -5.33 -5.71
CA GLU A 100 1.85 -6.32 -4.64
C GLU A 100 0.80 -6.08 -3.55
N GLU A 101 0.65 -4.84 -3.10
CA GLU A 101 -0.36 -4.49 -2.11
C GLU A 101 -1.76 -4.79 -2.63
N LEU A 102 -2.09 -4.32 -3.84
CA LEU A 102 -3.42 -4.48 -4.45
C LEU A 102 -3.83 -5.95 -4.57
N SER A 103 -2.89 -6.87 -4.79
CA SER A 103 -3.16 -8.30 -4.94
C SER A 103 -3.90 -8.92 -3.74
N ASN A 104 -3.79 -8.32 -2.55
CA ASN A 104 -4.38 -8.83 -1.31
C ASN A 104 -5.38 -7.87 -0.65
N VAL A 105 -5.54 -6.64 -1.14
CA VAL A 105 -6.47 -5.68 -0.54
C VAL A 105 -7.90 -6.11 -0.77
N TYR A 106 -8.27 -6.35 -2.03
CA TYR A 106 -9.64 -6.66 -2.42
C TYR A 106 -9.82 -8.15 -2.69
N SER A 107 -10.83 -8.74 -2.08
CA SER A 107 -11.26 -10.10 -2.38
C SER A 107 -11.91 -10.17 -3.78
N ALA A 108 -12.05 -11.38 -4.32
CA ALA A 108 -12.80 -11.58 -5.56
C ALA A 108 -14.26 -11.09 -5.45
N THR A 109 -14.86 -11.20 -4.26
CA THR A 109 -16.21 -10.69 -3.98
C THR A 109 -16.25 -9.17 -4.02
N ASP A 110 -15.23 -8.49 -3.45
CA ASP A 110 -15.11 -7.03 -3.52
C ASP A 110 -15.01 -6.57 -4.97
N ILE A 111 -14.11 -7.16 -5.76
CA ILE A 111 -13.92 -6.81 -7.17
C ILE A 111 -15.21 -7.00 -7.99
N ASN A 112 -15.91 -8.12 -7.81
CA ASN A 112 -17.19 -8.36 -8.48
C ASN A 112 -18.26 -7.35 -8.06
N GLY A 113 -18.31 -6.97 -6.79
CA GLY A 113 -19.22 -5.94 -6.29
C GLY A 113 -18.93 -4.57 -6.89
N MET A 114 -17.64 -4.19 -7.03
CA MET A 114 -17.22 -2.92 -7.59
C MET A 114 -17.63 -2.71 -9.05
N ILE A 115 -17.86 -3.75 -9.83
CA ILE A 115 -18.36 -3.62 -11.21
C ILE A 115 -19.72 -2.89 -11.24
N ASN A 116 -20.53 -3.06 -10.20
CA ASN A 116 -21.85 -2.43 -10.07
C ASN A 116 -21.87 -1.28 -9.05
N GLY A 117 -20.72 -0.88 -8.52
CA GLY A 117 -20.60 0.08 -7.44
C GLY A 117 -20.81 -0.57 -6.07
N LEU A 118 -19.72 -0.81 -5.36
CA LEU A 118 -19.71 -1.45 -4.03
C LEU A 118 -19.72 -0.39 -2.93
N PRO A 119 -20.79 -0.28 -2.13
CA PRO A 119 -20.77 0.55 -0.93
C PRO A 119 -19.69 0.06 0.04
N VAL A 120 -19.01 0.96 0.73
CA VAL A 120 -17.91 0.62 1.64
C VAL A 120 -18.31 -0.31 2.77
N ASN A 121 -19.56 -0.26 3.22
CA ASN A 121 -20.08 -1.17 4.22
C ASN A 121 -20.00 -2.65 3.78
N ASN A 122 -20.06 -2.89 2.48
CA ASN A 122 -20.03 -4.23 1.88
C ASN A 122 -18.62 -4.69 1.50
N LEU A 123 -17.61 -3.86 1.66
CA LEU A 123 -16.21 -4.26 1.51
C LEU A 123 -15.86 -5.37 2.50
N SER A 124 -14.96 -6.27 2.12
CA SER A 124 -14.38 -7.25 3.01
C SER A 124 -13.68 -6.58 4.19
N ASN A 125 -13.56 -7.29 5.31
CA ASN A 125 -12.87 -6.77 6.48
C ASN A 125 -11.40 -6.45 6.17
N ASN A 126 -10.75 -7.31 5.38
CA ASN A 126 -9.38 -7.08 4.93
C ASN A 126 -9.24 -5.75 4.15
N ALA A 127 -10.15 -5.47 3.23
CA ALA A 127 -10.13 -4.23 2.44
C ALA A 127 -10.31 -2.99 3.33
N LYS A 128 -11.26 -3.04 4.28
CA LYS A 128 -11.48 -1.93 5.23
C LYS A 128 -10.26 -1.64 6.08
N LEU A 129 -9.65 -2.68 6.67
CA LEU A 129 -8.45 -2.54 7.49
C LEU A 129 -7.26 -2.06 6.66
N SER A 130 -7.05 -2.60 5.46
CA SER A 130 -5.94 -2.23 4.58
C SER A 130 -6.02 -0.77 4.12
N LEU A 131 -7.22 -0.28 3.76
CA LEU A 131 -7.43 1.12 3.37
C LEU A 131 -7.17 2.06 4.55
N ALA A 132 -7.73 1.77 5.73
CA ALA A 132 -7.53 2.59 6.92
C ALA A 132 -6.08 2.56 7.41
N PHE A 133 -5.41 1.43 7.26
CA PHE A 133 -4.01 1.27 7.64
C PHE A 133 -3.07 2.25 6.90
N LYS A 134 -3.37 2.59 5.65
CA LYS A 134 -2.58 3.55 4.86
C LYS A 134 -2.54 4.95 5.47
N ILE A 135 -3.53 5.32 6.29
CA ILE A 135 -3.61 6.62 6.97
C ILE A 135 -3.29 6.52 8.47
N THR A 136 -2.88 5.35 8.95
CA THR A 136 -2.53 5.12 10.36
C THR A 136 -1.02 5.21 10.54
N THR A 137 -0.57 5.91 11.57
CA THR A 137 0.86 6.08 11.84
C THR A 137 1.43 4.82 12.52
N PRO A 138 2.53 4.24 12.01
CA PRO A 138 3.20 3.13 12.68
C PRO A 138 4.02 3.60 13.89
N HIS A 139 4.08 2.77 14.91
CA HIS A 139 4.98 2.91 16.06
C HIS A 139 6.15 1.94 15.92
N VAL A 140 7.37 2.42 16.17
CA VAL A 140 8.58 1.58 16.14
C VAL A 140 9.27 1.69 17.49
N VAL A 141 9.24 0.62 18.28
CA VAL A 141 9.87 0.56 19.59
C VAL A 141 10.66 -0.73 19.72
N GLY A 142 11.94 -0.61 20.04
CA GLY A 142 12.81 -1.78 20.24
C GLY A 142 13.01 -2.67 19.01
N GLY A 143 12.77 -2.13 17.80
CA GLY A 143 12.85 -2.88 16.54
C GLY A 143 11.54 -3.57 16.14
N GLU A 144 10.50 -3.49 16.96
CA GLU A 144 9.16 -3.97 16.62
C GLU A 144 8.33 -2.84 16.02
N THR A 145 7.62 -3.13 14.93
CA THR A 145 6.64 -2.22 14.32
C THR A 145 5.24 -2.69 14.69
N TYR A 146 4.46 -1.77 15.25
CA TYR A 146 3.08 -2.03 15.61
C TYR A 146 2.18 -0.81 15.35
N PHE A 147 0.86 -1.02 15.37
CA PHE A 147 -0.16 0.01 15.26
C PHE A 147 -1.12 -0.11 16.44
N LEU A 148 -1.54 1.00 16.99
CA LEU A 148 -2.50 1.01 18.08
C LEU A 148 -3.93 0.80 17.54
N GLU A 149 -4.71 0.01 18.29
CA GLU A 149 -6.13 -0.23 17.97
C GLU A 149 -6.90 1.08 17.82
N ASP A 150 -6.76 1.99 18.79
CA ASP A 150 -7.53 3.25 18.83
C ASP A 150 -7.17 4.18 17.65
N GLU A 151 -5.92 4.15 17.19
CA GLU A 151 -5.49 4.93 16.01
C GLU A 151 -6.05 4.34 14.72
N LEU A 152 -6.04 3.01 14.57
CA LEU A 152 -6.66 2.37 13.43
C LEU A 152 -8.18 2.55 13.43
N ASP A 153 -8.85 2.45 14.59
CA ASP A 153 -10.27 2.75 14.75
C ASP A 153 -10.58 4.20 14.34
N THR A 154 -9.71 5.14 14.70
CA THR A 154 -9.82 6.54 14.29
C THR A 154 -9.66 6.69 12.78
N SER A 155 -8.68 6.03 12.19
CA SER A 155 -8.46 6.02 10.74
C SER A 155 -9.65 5.43 9.98
N ILE A 156 -10.24 4.34 10.47
CA ILE A 156 -11.45 3.73 9.91
C ILE A 156 -12.61 4.72 9.94
N LYS A 157 -12.86 5.36 11.07
CA LYS A 157 -13.95 6.35 11.20
C LYS A 157 -13.71 7.59 10.35
N THR A 158 -12.45 8.02 10.24
CA THR A 158 -12.07 9.16 9.39
C THR A 158 -12.34 8.84 7.92
N LEU A 159 -11.95 7.66 7.46
CA LEU A 159 -12.08 7.27 6.06
C LEU A 159 -13.51 6.89 5.67
N PHE A 160 -14.23 6.15 6.51
CA PHE A 160 -15.53 5.56 6.16
C PHE A 160 -16.72 6.14 6.93
N GLY A 161 -16.49 7.02 7.91
CA GLY A 161 -17.54 7.53 8.81
C GLY A 161 -17.83 6.63 10.00
N ASN A 162 -18.66 7.17 10.92
CA ASN A 162 -18.91 6.52 12.21
C ASN A 162 -19.80 5.25 12.13
N ASN A 163 -20.52 5.08 11.03
CA ASN A 163 -21.48 3.97 10.87
C ASN A 163 -20.90 2.72 10.22
N ILE A 164 -19.60 2.69 9.98
CA ILE A 164 -18.92 1.53 9.40
C ILE A 164 -18.84 0.37 10.38
N THR A 165 -19.13 -0.84 9.90
CA THR A 165 -18.93 -2.08 10.68
C THR A 165 -17.70 -2.81 10.18
N TYR A 166 -16.86 -3.28 11.09
CA TYR A 166 -15.67 -4.08 10.81
C TYR A 166 -15.33 -4.94 12.02
N GLN A 167 -14.45 -5.92 11.84
CA GLN A 167 -13.96 -6.79 12.90
C GLN A 167 -12.50 -6.46 13.19
N LYS A 168 -12.14 -6.45 14.48
CA LYS A 168 -10.75 -6.30 14.94
C LYS A 168 -10.03 -7.62 14.76
N ASP A 169 -9.54 -7.84 13.54
CA ASP A 169 -8.94 -9.09 13.11
C ASP A 169 -7.62 -8.83 12.40
N GLY A 170 -6.82 -9.86 12.16
CA GLY A 170 -5.65 -9.74 11.32
C GLY A 170 -6.01 -9.41 9.87
N PHE A 171 -5.08 -8.82 9.13
CA PHE A 171 -5.27 -8.51 7.71
C PHE A 171 -3.95 -8.68 6.95
N THR A 172 -4.05 -8.72 5.63
CA THR A 172 -2.90 -8.87 4.74
C THR A 172 -2.85 -7.69 3.77
N LEU A 173 -1.67 -7.07 3.65
CA LEU A 173 -1.39 -5.99 2.71
C LEU A 173 -0.08 -6.28 1.98
N GLY A 174 -0.16 -6.63 0.70
CA GLY A 174 0.99 -7.06 -0.08
C GLY A 174 1.66 -8.29 0.52
N ASN A 175 2.94 -8.19 0.81
CA ASN A 175 3.73 -9.25 1.45
C ASN A 175 3.59 -9.28 2.97
N ASN A 176 2.91 -8.31 3.56
CA ASN A 176 2.84 -8.12 4.99
C ASN A 176 1.57 -8.76 5.57
N ILE A 177 1.74 -9.52 6.64
CA ILE A 177 0.64 -10.09 7.42
C ILE A 177 0.65 -9.41 8.78
N TYR A 178 -0.47 -8.78 9.13
CA TYR A 178 -0.69 -8.11 10.39
C TYR A 178 -1.64 -8.92 11.26
N THR A 179 -1.29 -9.12 12.52
CA THR A 179 -2.12 -9.83 13.48
C THR A 179 -2.53 -8.90 14.60
N TYR A 180 -3.81 -8.93 14.94
CA TYR A 180 -4.33 -8.23 16.10
C TYR A 180 -4.09 -9.02 17.38
N ASN A 181 -3.52 -8.36 18.38
CA ASN A 181 -3.37 -8.90 19.74
C ASN A 181 -4.36 -8.21 20.67
N GLN A 182 -5.33 -8.97 21.15
CA GLN A 182 -6.42 -8.47 21.98
C GLN A 182 -5.96 -8.01 23.37
N GLU A 183 -4.90 -8.59 23.94
CA GLU A 183 -4.39 -8.24 25.26
C GLU A 183 -3.68 -6.90 25.24
N THR A 184 -2.83 -6.66 24.22
CA THR A 184 -2.07 -5.43 24.06
C THR A 184 -2.81 -4.36 23.27
N LYS A 185 -3.93 -4.70 22.63
CA LYS A 185 -4.72 -3.84 21.72
C LYS A 185 -3.85 -3.25 20.60
N ARG A 186 -3.04 -4.11 19.97
CA ARG A 186 -2.10 -3.71 18.92
C ARG A 186 -2.17 -4.65 17.74
N TYR A 187 -1.85 -4.09 16.58
CA TYR A 187 -1.60 -4.85 15.35
C TYR A 187 -0.10 -4.95 15.14
N TYR A 188 0.42 -6.16 15.03
CA TYR A 188 1.83 -6.45 14.81
C TYR A 188 2.07 -7.01 13.42
N LEU A 189 3.15 -6.57 12.80
CA LEU A 189 3.69 -7.23 11.62
C LEU A 189 4.33 -8.56 12.04
N ILE A 190 3.75 -9.69 11.63
CA ILE A 190 4.26 -11.02 12.01
C ILE A 190 5.02 -11.72 10.91
N ASP A 191 4.71 -11.43 9.65
CA ASP A 191 5.35 -12.07 8.51
C ASP A 191 5.44 -11.09 7.33
N ASN A 192 6.65 -10.96 6.79
CA ASN A 192 6.94 -10.24 5.55
C ASN A 192 7.74 -11.11 4.57
N THR A 193 7.80 -12.43 4.83
CA THR A 193 8.63 -13.36 4.04
C THR A 193 7.92 -13.91 2.82
N LYS A 194 6.59 -13.73 2.74
CA LYS A 194 5.79 -14.19 1.61
C LYS A 194 6.02 -13.27 0.41
N ILE A 195 7.06 -13.56 -0.36
CA ILE A 195 7.36 -12.80 -1.57
C ILE A 195 6.28 -13.07 -2.62
N ILE A 196 5.50 -12.06 -2.94
CA ILE A 196 4.60 -12.09 -4.10
C ILE A 196 5.45 -11.76 -5.34
N ASN A 197 5.75 -12.78 -6.11
CA ASN A 197 6.42 -12.60 -7.39
C ASN A 197 5.38 -12.28 -8.46
N LEU A 198 5.20 -11.02 -8.75
CA LEU A 198 4.37 -10.58 -9.87
C LEU A 198 5.20 -10.57 -11.16
N ASN A 199 4.63 -11.09 -12.24
CA ASN A 199 5.22 -11.04 -13.57
C ASN A 199 4.87 -9.76 -14.34
N TYR A 200 4.43 -8.72 -13.63
CA TYR A 200 3.99 -7.46 -14.21
C TYR A 200 4.26 -6.29 -13.27
N LYS A 201 4.26 -5.08 -13.84
CA LYS A 201 4.23 -3.81 -13.13
C LYS A 201 2.85 -3.18 -13.28
N LYS A 202 2.42 -2.45 -12.26
CA LYS A 202 1.25 -1.58 -12.30
C LYS A 202 1.70 -0.18 -12.70
N PHE A 203 0.95 0.43 -13.61
CA PHE A 203 1.03 1.84 -13.93
C PHE A 203 -0.33 2.47 -13.67
N ASP A 204 -0.35 3.65 -13.11
CA ASP A 204 -1.58 4.36 -12.78
C ASP A 204 -1.49 5.85 -13.06
N TYR A 205 -2.65 6.43 -13.28
CA TYR A 205 -2.87 7.87 -13.40
C TYR A 205 -4.13 8.25 -12.64
N THR A 206 -4.08 9.34 -11.88
CA THR A 206 -5.20 9.74 -11.03
C THR A 206 -5.79 11.07 -11.48
N GLU A 207 -7.12 11.12 -11.55
CA GLU A 207 -7.91 12.34 -11.72
C GLU A 207 -8.79 12.57 -10.51
N LYS A 208 -9.02 13.85 -10.19
CA LYS A 208 -9.96 14.29 -9.16
C LYS A 208 -11.00 15.21 -9.75
N GLU A 209 -12.23 15.04 -9.29
CA GLU A 209 -13.36 15.89 -9.65
C GLU A 209 -14.11 16.25 -8.38
N GLU A 210 -14.09 17.51 -8.00
CA GLU A 210 -14.83 18.03 -6.85
C GLU A 210 -16.19 18.55 -7.30
N LEU A 211 -17.24 18.03 -6.67
CA LEU A 211 -18.63 18.45 -6.84
C LEU A 211 -19.13 19.06 -5.52
N ASP A 212 -20.27 19.73 -5.51
CA ASP A 212 -20.76 20.49 -4.34
C ASP A 212 -20.69 19.73 -3.01
N ASN A 213 -21.04 18.44 -3.00
CA ASN A 213 -21.08 17.59 -1.80
C ASN A 213 -20.32 16.27 -1.95
N LYS A 214 -19.55 16.12 -3.04
CA LYS A 214 -18.83 14.90 -3.36
C LYS A 214 -17.46 15.22 -3.89
N LEU A 215 -16.53 14.27 -3.66
CA LEU A 215 -15.26 14.20 -4.34
C LEU A 215 -15.18 12.85 -5.04
N ILE A 216 -14.85 12.85 -6.31
CA ILE A 216 -14.63 11.66 -7.09
C ILE A 216 -13.13 11.57 -7.42
N VAL A 217 -12.51 10.46 -7.05
CA VAL A 217 -11.13 10.14 -7.41
C VAL A 217 -11.14 8.95 -8.33
N ARG A 218 -10.53 9.09 -9.52
CA ARG A 218 -10.41 8.01 -10.51
C ARG A 218 -8.96 7.60 -10.65
N GLU A 219 -8.67 6.38 -10.29
CA GLU A 219 -7.37 5.75 -10.49
C GLU A 219 -7.43 4.86 -11.73
N TYR A 220 -6.93 5.36 -12.85
CA TYR A 220 -6.81 4.62 -14.11
C TYR A 220 -5.61 3.69 -14.02
N VAL A 221 -5.82 2.41 -14.32
CA VAL A 221 -4.82 1.37 -14.07
C VAL A 221 -4.54 0.55 -15.32
N ALA A 222 -3.26 0.34 -15.59
CA ALA A 222 -2.76 -0.65 -16.53
C ALA A 222 -1.72 -1.54 -15.86
N TYR A 223 -1.63 -2.76 -16.35
CA TYR A 223 -0.58 -3.70 -15.99
C TYR A 223 0.26 -3.99 -17.23
N THR A 224 1.58 -4.00 -17.08
CA THR A 224 2.51 -4.33 -18.16
C THR A 224 3.44 -5.46 -17.70
N ASP A 225 3.64 -6.46 -18.54
CA ASP A 225 4.55 -7.57 -18.24
C ASP A 225 5.99 -7.06 -18.06
N LEU A 226 6.80 -7.80 -17.29
CA LEU A 226 8.17 -7.38 -16.97
C LEU A 226 9.07 -7.22 -18.20
N ASN A 227 8.74 -7.88 -19.31
CA ASN A 227 9.47 -7.77 -20.57
C ASN A 227 8.97 -6.61 -21.44
N SER A 228 7.96 -5.86 -20.98
CA SER A 228 7.33 -4.73 -21.69
C SER A 228 6.84 -5.12 -23.10
N THR A 229 6.23 -6.31 -23.21
CA THR A 229 5.70 -6.83 -24.49
C THR A 229 4.19 -6.74 -24.59
N LYS A 230 3.48 -6.65 -23.44
CA LYS A 230 2.02 -6.62 -23.37
C LYS A 230 1.57 -5.74 -22.21
N SER A 231 0.49 -5.00 -22.43
CA SER A 231 -0.25 -4.31 -21.38
C SER A 231 -1.72 -4.69 -21.41
N TRP A 232 -2.37 -4.67 -20.24
CA TRP A 232 -3.79 -4.98 -20.08
C TRP A 232 -4.45 -4.10 -19.01
N THR A 233 -5.75 -3.99 -19.06
CA THR A 233 -6.56 -3.22 -18.11
C THR A 233 -6.95 -4.05 -16.89
N LEU A 234 -7.62 -3.42 -15.90
CA LEU A 234 -8.14 -4.06 -14.69
C LEU A 234 -8.97 -5.33 -14.94
N ASN A 235 -9.69 -5.41 -16.06
CA ASN A 235 -10.52 -6.56 -16.44
C ASN A 235 -9.80 -7.53 -17.39
N ASN A 236 -8.47 -7.50 -17.41
CA ASN A 236 -7.61 -8.34 -18.27
C ASN A 236 -7.81 -8.14 -19.78
N THR A 237 -8.38 -7.02 -20.22
CA THR A 237 -8.45 -6.68 -21.64
C THR A 237 -7.07 -6.24 -22.13
N LEU A 238 -6.55 -6.92 -23.16
CA LEU A 238 -5.27 -6.58 -23.77
C LEU A 238 -5.36 -5.22 -24.47
N LEU A 239 -4.38 -4.38 -24.22
CA LEU A 239 -4.23 -3.08 -24.86
C LEU A 239 -3.46 -3.20 -26.18
N SER A 240 -3.76 -2.31 -27.12
CA SER A 240 -3.04 -2.22 -28.40
C SER A 240 -1.67 -1.56 -28.28
N VAL A 241 -1.41 -0.90 -27.14
CA VAL A 241 -0.15 -0.20 -26.84
C VAL A 241 0.41 -0.69 -25.53
N ILE A 242 1.73 -0.62 -25.41
CA ILE A 242 2.42 -0.86 -24.14
C ILE A 242 2.30 0.40 -23.28
N ILE A 243 1.87 0.23 -22.03
CA ILE A 243 1.76 1.33 -21.07
C ILE A 243 3.00 1.33 -20.18
N ASP A 244 3.55 2.54 -20.00
CA ASP A 244 4.69 2.82 -19.14
C ASP A 244 4.55 4.23 -18.51
N ASP A 245 5.53 4.64 -17.69
CA ASP A 245 5.54 5.95 -17.02
C ASP A 245 5.53 7.14 -17.99
N ASN A 246 6.00 6.95 -19.23
CA ASN A 246 6.12 8.03 -20.21
C ASN A 246 4.79 8.32 -20.93
N ASN A 247 3.95 7.28 -21.15
CA ASN A 247 2.77 7.41 -21.98
C ASN A 247 1.43 7.27 -21.22
N ILE A 248 1.43 6.81 -19.97
CA ILE A 248 0.17 6.63 -19.22
C ILE A 248 -0.64 7.91 -19.13
N LYS A 249 0.00 9.08 -18.97
CA LYS A 249 -0.68 10.39 -18.92
C LYS A 249 -1.41 10.78 -20.20
N GLU A 250 -1.01 10.21 -21.33
CA GLU A 250 -1.66 10.45 -22.63
C GLU A 250 -2.73 9.40 -22.92
N LYS A 251 -2.58 8.19 -22.36
CA LYS A 251 -3.37 7.01 -22.66
C LYS A 251 -4.42 6.64 -21.62
N TYR A 252 -4.41 7.29 -20.44
CA TYR A 252 -5.27 6.90 -19.31
C TYR A 252 -6.76 6.81 -19.67
N LYS A 253 -7.27 7.65 -20.59
CA LYS A 253 -8.68 7.63 -21.02
C LYS A 253 -9.10 6.35 -21.73
N GLU A 254 -8.15 5.56 -22.20
CA GLU A 254 -8.38 4.25 -22.82
C GLU A 254 -8.41 3.12 -21.77
N LEU A 255 -8.07 3.45 -20.50
CA LEU A 255 -7.94 2.49 -19.41
C LEU A 255 -9.23 2.37 -18.60
N LYS A 256 -9.37 1.25 -17.92
CA LYS A 256 -10.33 1.08 -16.83
C LYS A 256 -9.81 1.76 -15.56
N CYS A 257 -10.73 2.22 -14.71
CA CYS A 257 -10.34 2.86 -13.45
C CYS A 257 -11.10 2.29 -12.25
N PHE A 258 -10.49 2.42 -11.09
CA PHE A 258 -11.21 2.45 -9.83
C PHE A 258 -11.74 3.87 -9.64
N GLU A 259 -13.05 4.02 -9.50
CA GLU A 259 -13.68 5.29 -9.15
C GLU A 259 -14.08 5.23 -7.67
N TYR A 260 -13.45 6.06 -6.87
CA TYR A 260 -13.72 6.24 -5.44
C TYR A 260 -14.63 7.44 -5.27
N GLU A 261 -15.84 7.22 -4.79
CA GLU A 261 -16.80 8.28 -4.48
C GLU A 261 -16.74 8.61 -2.99
N PHE A 262 -16.42 9.86 -2.68
CA PHE A 262 -16.43 10.39 -1.33
C PHE A 262 -17.61 11.33 -1.16
N ILE A 263 -18.24 11.27 0.01
CA ILE A 263 -19.26 12.24 0.44
C ILE A 263 -18.65 13.22 1.44
N LYS A 264 -19.04 14.48 1.34
CA LYS A 264 -18.65 15.50 2.28
C LYS A 264 -19.35 15.26 3.62
N GLY A 265 -18.56 14.95 4.65
CA GLY A 265 -19.00 14.90 6.04
C GLY A 265 -18.86 16.28 6.72
N ASP A 266 -19.05 16.33 8.03
CA ASP A 266 -19.00 17.59 8.78
C ASP A 266 -17.62 18.26 8.74
N ASN A 267 -16.54 17.47 8.75
CA ASN A 267 -15.16 17.98 8.80
C ASN A 267 -14.22 17.37 7.73
N ASN A 268 -14.69 16.39 6.97
CA ASN A 268 -13.85 15.69 6.00
C ASN A 268 -14.69 15.01 4.93
N TYR A 269 -14.03 14.52 3.88
CA TYR A 269 -14.62 13.62 2.90
C TYR A 269 -14.52 12.16 3.40
N GLN A 270 -15.63 11.41 3.31
CA GLN A 270 -15.72 10.00 3.70
C GLN A 270 -15.97 9.14 2.47
N LEU A 271 -15.20 8.08 2.31
CA LEU A 271 -15.37 7.13 1.22
C LEU A 271 -16.71 6.41 1.38
N ASP A 272 -17.55 6.51 0.38
CA ASP A 272 -18.91 5.94 0.34
C ASP A 272 -18.97 4.69 -0.53
N LYS A 273 -18.35 4.75 -1.71
CA LYS A 273 -18.49 3.72 -2.72
C LYS A 273 -17.23 3.59 -3.58
N ILE A 274 -16.96 2.38 -4.05
CA ILE A 274 -15.92 2.09 -5.05
C ILE A 274 -16.57 1.42 -6.26
N THR A 275 -16.25 1.91 -7.46
CA THR A 275 -16.76 1.37 -8.72
C THR A 275 -15.61 1.10 -9.69
N ILE A 276 -15.64 0.00 -10.44
CA ILE A 276 -14.75 -0.25 -11.57
C ILE A 276 -15.46 0.21 -12.85
N LYS A 277 -14.87 1.13 -13.59
CA LYS A 277 -15.39 1.69 -14.86
C LYS A 277 -14.49 1.43 -16.04
#